data_8e40be6db8fdd85fa9e8166b78ce3162
#
_entry.id   8e40be6db8fdd85fa9e8166b78ce3162
#
_cell.length_a   1.000
_cell.length_b   1.000
_cell.length_c   1.000
_cell.angle_alpha   90.00
_cell.angle_beta   90.00
_cell.angle_gamma   90.00
#
_symmetry.space_group_name_H-M   'P 1'
#
loop_
_entity.id
_entity.type
_entity.pdbx_description
1 polymer ?
#
loop_
_entity_poly.entity_id
_entity_poly.type
_entity_poly.pdbx_seq_one_letter_code
_entity_poly.pdbx_strand_id
1 'polypeptide(L)'
;RTGVAVVAKDKGVRDGITLRNLWIHDVHGNVYDKHMNNGGIYMTALRPECEERTGVARYRDIVIEGCFVHRVSRWGIAAGYTYAHDKFRGAELKEAVFLNYGHENMQIRNNYVKEAGGDGITPMYALRPLVEHNMADSVACEINDRIYCEPGDRMGKVAAGIWPWKCKDALFRYNEVTDTRLNQDGMAYDADSGDGTVYESNYSRQNEGGCVMFCLQEAIHNTFRDNISYDDLGGTISPSENPDALLQDNVYYVRRGVPFVRKNMDGGSFTQVNDRVVELDFAPDK
;
A
#
# COMPACT_ATOMS: atom_id res chain seq x y z
N ARG A 1 16.93 5.25 -9.30
CA ARG A 1 17.93 4.43 -8.54
C ARG A 1 17.21 3.69 -7.42
N THR A 2 17.78 2.56 -6.97
CA THR A 2 17.21 1.71 -5.91
C THR A 2 18.32 1.35 -4.93
N GLY A 3 18.00 1.39 -3.64
CA GLY A 3 18.94 1.00 -2.58
C GLY A 3 19.21 -0.51 -2.62
N VAL A 4 18.15 -1.31 -2.58
CA VAL A 4 18.20 -2.77 -2.72
C VAL A 4 17.24 -3.22 -3.81
N ALA A 5 17.78 -3.76 -4.90
CA ALA A 5 17.01 -4.33 -5.99
C ALA A 5 17.09 -5.87 -5.98
N VAL A 6 15.93 -6.53 -5.90
CA VAL A 6 15.83 -7.99 -6.02
C VAL A 6 15.06 -8.31 -7.30
N VAL A 7 15.73 -8.99 -8.22
CA VAL A 7 15.18 -9.25 -9.57
C VAL A 7 15.16 -10.74 -9.86
N ALA A 8 13.97 -11.29 -10.07
CA ALA A 8 13.80 -12.64 -10.64
C ALA A 8 13.55 -12.53 -12.14
N LYS A 9 14.22 -13.33 -12.97
CA LYS A 9 14.01 -13.37 -14.42
C LYS A 9 13.99 -14.79 -14.95
N ASP A 10 15.14 -15.37 -15.25
CA ASP A 10 15.28 -16.63 -16.00
C ASP A 10 15.52 -17.87 -15.11
N LYS A 11 14.90 -17.93 -13.96
CA LYS A 11 15.16 -18.97 -12.96
C LYS A 11 13.88 -19.52 -12.27
N GLY A 12 12.72 -19.28 -12.84
CA GLY A 12 11.45 -19.72 -12.27
C GLY A 12 11.18 -19.16 -10.87
N VAL A 13 10.69 -19.99 -9.97
CA VAL A 13 10.41 -19.61 -8.58
C VAL A 13 11.71 -19.33 -7.81
N ARG A 14 11.75 -18.24 -7.08
CA ARG A 14 12.83 -17.89 -6.15
C ARG A 14 12.33 -18.00 -4.72
N ASP A 15 12.93 -18.89 -3.97
CA ASP A 15 12.53 -19.23 -2.60
C ASP A 15 13.49 -18.69 -1.56
N GLY A 16 12.97 -18.41 -0.35
CA GLY A 16 13.76 -18.19 0.85
C GLY A 16 14.56 -16.89 0.85
N ILE A 17 14.02 -15.81 0.28
CA ILE A 17 14.70 -14.50 0.27
C ILE A 17 14.41 -13.76 1.56
N THR A 18 15.46 -13.41 2.30
CA THR A 18 15.36 -12.61 3.52
C THR A 18 16.20 -11.34 3.40
N LEU A 19 15.55 -10.19 3.55
CA LEU A 19 16.18 -8.87 3.72
C LEU A 19 15.97 -8.45 5.16
N ARG A 20 17.06 -8.31 5.93
CA ARG A 20 16.94 -8.06 7.37
C ARG A 20 17.93 -7.01 7.86
N ASN A 21 17.46 -6.13 8.76
CA ASN A 21 18.30 -5.19 9.50
C ASN A 21 19.14 -4.27 8.58
N LEU A 22 18.55 -3.83 7.48
CA LEU A 22 19.22 -2.94 6.53
C LEU A 22 18.91 -1.48 6.87
N TRP A 23 19.91 -0.62 6.75
CA TRP A 23 19.71 0.82 6.76
C TRP A 23 19.95 1.36 5.35
N ILE A 24 18.88 1.84 4.72
CA ILE A 24 18.86 2.31 3.34
C ILE A 24 18.41 3.76 3.36
N HIS A 25 19.23 4.66 2.86
CA HIS A 25 18.94 6.08 2.90
C HIS A 25 19.53 6.86 1.74
N ASP A 26 18.96 8.08 1.52
CA ASP A 26 19.45 9.02 0.51
C ASP A 26 19.51 8.43 -0.90
N VAL A 27 18.48 7.70 -1.29
CA VAL A 27 18.38 7.08 -2.62
C VAL A 27 17.45 7.89 -3.50
N HIS A 28 18.02 8.70 -4.38
CA HIS A 28 17.27 9.62 -5.24
C HIS A 28 17.03 9.06 -6.64
N GLY A 29 15.81 9.23 -7.13
CA GLY A 29 15.35 8.80 -8.44
C GLY A 29 14.18 9.63 -8.93
N ASN A 30 13.41 9.12 -9.89
CA ASN A 30 12.21 9.77 -10.39
C ASN A 30 10.98 9.36 -9.54
N VAL A 31 10.51 10.26 -8.69
CA VAL A 31 9.36 10.01 -7.82
C VAL A 31 8.07 9.71 -8.61
N TYR A 32 7.94 10.22 -9.82
CA TYR A 32 6.74 10.04 -10.65
C TYR A 32 6.72 8.73 -11.45
N ASP A 33 7.78 7.96 -11.43
CA ASP A 33 7.80 6.66 -12.11
C ASP A 33 7.49 5.52 -11.13
N LYS A 34 6.23 5.12 -11.10
CA LYS A 34 5.70 4.07 -10.21
C LYS A 34 6.07 2.65 -10.66
N HIS A 35 6.44 2.46 -11.91
CA HIS A 35 6.74 1.15 -12.48
C HIS A 35 8.23 0.83 -12.56
N MET A 36 9.09 1.80 -12.28
CA MET A 36 10.53 1.57 -12.26
C MET A 36 11.00 1.05 -10.90
N ASN A 37 12.05 0.27 -10.98
CA ASN A 37 12.87 -0.11 -9.84
C ASN A 37 13.51 1.16 -9.23
N ASN A 38 12.81 1.77 -8.30
CA ASN A 38 13.08 3.13 -7.83
C ASN A 38 12.66 3.27 -6.36
N GLY A 39 13.62 3.53 -5.48
CA GLY A 39 13.37 3.73 -4.05
C GLY A 39 14.29 2.97 -3.11
N GLY A 40 13.79 2.63 -1.93
CA GLY A 40 14.54 1.92 -0.90
C GLY A 40 14.74 0.44 -1.21
N ILE A 41 13.69 -0.36 -1.06
CA ILE A 41 13.68 -1.78 -1.43
C ILE A 41 12.68 -1.98 -2.55
N TYR A 42 13.11 -2.62 -3.64
CA TYR A 42 12.25 -2.96 -4.76
C TYR A 42 12.48 -4.41 -5.23
N MET A 43 11.44 -5.24 -5.11
CA MET A 43 11.46 -6.63 -5.59
C MET A 43 10.56 -6.77 -6.82
N THR A 44 11.10 -7.27 -7.92
CA THR A 44 10.38 -7.43 -9.17
C THR A 44 10.67 -8.75 -9.87
N ALA A 45 9.65 -9.28 -10.52
CA ALA A 45 9.79 -10.42 -11.44
C ALA A 45 9.67 -9.91 -12.88
N LEU A 46 10.70 -10.14 -13.68
CA LEU A 46 10.76 -9.77 -15.09
C LEU A 46 10.42 -10.98 -15.98
N ARG A 47 9.92 -10.70 -17.18
CA ARG A 47 9.60 -11.73 -18.16
C ARG A 47 10.85 -12.55 -18.49
N PRO A 48 10.80 -13.90 -18.35
CA PRO A 48 11.87 -14.77 -18.77
C PRO A 48 12.10 -14.70 -20.30
N GLU A 49 13.30 -15.00 -20.74
CA GLU A 49 13.61 -15.13 -22.18
C GLU A 49 12.87 -16.35 -22.81
N CYS A 50 12.72 -17.43 -22.04
CA CYS A 50 12.00 -18.62 -22.45
C CYS A 50 11.27 -19.21 -21.23
N GLU A 51 10.00 -18.85 -21.06
CA GLU A 51 9.17 -19.25 -19.92
C GLU A 51 8.94 -20.76 -19.87
N GLU A 52 8.80 -21.42 -21.04
CA GLU A 52 8.61 -22.85 -21.13
C GLU A 52 9.81 -23.63 -20.56
N ARG A 53 11.01 -23.06 -20.67
CA ARG A 53 12.25 -23.69 -20.19
C ARG A 53 12.53 -23.38 -18.73
N THR A 54 12.27 -22.16 -18.30
CA THR A 54 12.68 -21.68 -16.97
C THR A 54 11.54 -21.66 -15.96
N GLY A 55 10.31 -21.73 -16.41
CA GLY A 55 9.11 -21.47 -15.62
C GLY A 55 8.84 -19.98 -15.40
N VAL A 56 7.70 -19.68 -14.81
CA VAL A 56 7.28 -18.31 -14.46
C VAL A 56 8.21 -17.75 -13.40
N ALA A 57 8.78 -16.56 -13.65
CA ALA A 57 9.59 -15.84 -12.67
C ALA A 57 8.69 -15.28 -11.56
N ARG A 58 8.86 -15.75 -10.33
CA ARG A 58 8.09 -15.33 -9.16
C ARG A 58 8.81 -15.66 -7.86
N TYR A 59 8.26 -15.21 -6.75
CA TYR A 59 8.86 -15.37 -5.42
C TYR A 59 7.99 -16.23 -4.50
N ARG A 60 8.65 -16.96 -3.59
CA ARG A 60 8.05 -17.67 -2.49
C ARG A 60 8.94 -17.58 -1.24
N ASP A 61 8.33 -17.60 -0.03
CA ASP A 61 9.05 -17.51 1.23
C ASP A 61 9.92 -16.24 1.33
N ILE A 62 9.27 -15.08 1.30
CA ILE A 62 9.92 -13.77 1.36
C ILE A 62 9.78 -13.21 2.76
N VAL A 63 10.88 -12.73 3.34
CA VAL A 63 10.88 -11.97 4.58
C VAL A 63 11.63 -10.65 4.40
N ILE A 64 10.96 -9.53 4.68
CA ILE A 64 11.59 -8.21 4.79
C ILE A 64 11.34 -7.72 6.21
N GLU A 65 12.38 -7.68 7.05
CA GLU A 65 12.19 -7.34 8.46
C GLU A 65 13.30 -6.49 9.06
N GLY A 66 12.94 -5.64 10.02
CA GLY A 66 13.87 -4.84 10.79
C GLY A 66 14.66 -3.83 9.95
N CYS A 67 14.15 -3.45 8.79
CA CYS A 67 14.83 -2.49 7.91
C CYS A 67 14.41 -1.06 8.26
N PHE A 68 15.37 -0.13 8.21
CA PHE A 68 15.12 1.30 8.24
C PHE A 68 15.38 1.91 6.86
N VAL A 69 14.34 2.46 6.24
CA VAL A 69 14.38 3.10 4.93
C VAL A 69 14.05 4.58 5.09
N HIS A 70 14.97 5.46 4.69
CA HIS A 70 14.88 6.88 4.98
C HIS A 70 15.32 7.76 3.81
N ARG A 71 14.55 8.79 3.47
CA ARG A 71 14.81 9.72 2.37
C ARG A 71 15.11 9.00 1.06
N VAL A 72 14.10 8.31 0.54
CA VAL A 72 14.19 7.61 -0.73
C VAL A 72 13.10 8.13 -1.67
N SER A 73 13.41 8.28 -2.96
CA SER A 73 12.41 8.64 -3.94
C SER A 73 11.46 7.47 -4.18
N ARG A 74 10.23 7.72 -4.46
CA ARG A 74 9.10 6.89 -4.80
C ARG A 74 8.77 5.81 -3.75
N TRP A 75 9.38 4.64 -3.78
CA TRP A 75 9.01 3.49 -2.94
C TRP A 75 9.87 3.40 -1.69
N GLY A 76 9.23 3.32 -0.52
CA GLY A 76 9.94 2.86 0.66
C GLY A 76 10.29 1.37 0.53
N ILE A 77 9.28 0.50 0.57
CA ILE A 77 9.38 -0.94 0.34
C ILE A 77 8.31 -1.36 -0.65
N ALA A 78 8.69 -1.79 -1.85
CA ALA A 78 7.81 -2.35 -2.86
C ALA A 78 8.21 -3.80 -3.15
N ALA A 79 7.34 -4.76 -2.86
CA ALA A 79 7.67 -6.17 -2.95
C ALA A 79 6.70 -6.92 -3.86
N GLY A 80 7.19 -7.42 -4.98
CA GLY A 80 6.47 -8.36 -5.80
C GLY A 80 5.88 -7.82 -7.10
N TYR A 81 6.36 -6.68 -7.65
CA TYR A 81 5.92 -6.31 -9.00
C TYR A 81 6.22 -7.42 -10.00
N THR A 82 5.26 -7.74 -10.89
CA THR A 82 5.41 -8.85 -11.83
C THR A 82 5.11 -8.47 -13.28
N TYR A 83 5.89 -9.02 -14.21
CA TYR A 83 5.61 -8.93 -15.64
C TYR A 83 4.28 -9.59 -16.04
N ALA A 84 3.77 -10.51 -15.22
CA ALA A 84 2.53 -11.23 -15.45
C ALA A 84 1.30 -10.50 -14.88
N HIS A 85 1.40 -9.20 -14.62
CA HIS A 85 0.34 -8.37 -14.04
C HIS A 85 -0.99 -8.45 -14.81
N ASP A 86 -0.97 -8.73 -16.10
CA ASP A 86 -2.14 -8.93 -16.94
C ASP A 86 -2.98 -10.18 -16.60
N LYS A 87 -2.44 -11.10 -15.80
CA LYS A 87 -3.15 -12.29 -15.30
C LYS A 87 -4.08 -11.96 -14.12
N PHE A 88 -3.84 -10.84 -13.44
CA PHE A 88 -4.58 -10.41 -12.24
C PHE A 88 -5.68 -9.40 -12.60
N ARG A 89 -6.56 -9.79 -13.52
CA ARG A 89 -7.67 -8.94 -13.99
C ARG A 89 -8.96 -9.24 -13.24
N GLY A 90 -9.79 -8.20 -13.11
CA GLY A 90 -11.10 -8.28 -12.46
C GLY A 90 -11.00 -8.19 -10.94
N ALA A 91 -12.17 -8.21 -10.30
CA ALA A 91 -12.29 -8.06 -8.85
C ALA A 91 -12.04 -9.38 -8.12
N GLU A 92 -12.71 -10.46 -8.52
CA GLU A 92 -12.47 -11.79 -7.93
C GLU A 92 -11.13 -12.36 -8.39
N LEU A 93 -10.16 -12.37 -7.49
CA LEU A 93 -8.83 -12.95 -7.76
C LEU A 93 -8.79 -14.42 -7.38
N LYS A 94 -8.65 -15.30 -8.37
CA LYS A 94 -8.59 -16.75 -8.14
C LYS A 94 -7.24 -17.15 -7.55
N GLU A 95 -7.24 -17.96 -6.50
CA GLU A 95 -6.02 -18.48 -5.86
C GLU A 95 -5.07 -19.15 -6.87
N ALA A 96 -5.61 -19.90 -7.83
CA ALA A 96 -4.82 -20.56 -8.88
C ALA A 96 -3.97 -19.58 -9.72
N VAL A 97 -4.39 -18.31 -9.86
CA VAL A 97 -3.60 -17.30 -10.56
C VAL A 97 -2.34 -16.96 -9.76
N PHE A 98 -2.46 -16.84 -8.45
CA PHE A 98 -1.32 -16.58 -7.57
C PHE A 98 -0.35 -17.75 -7.52
N LEU A 99 -0.85 -18.97 -7.41
CA LEU A 99 -0.03 -20.19 -7.40
C LEU A 99 0.77 -20.38 -8.70
N ASN A 100 0.28 -19.83 -9.81
CA ASN A 100 0.96 -19.91 -11.10
C ASN A 100 1.82 -18.68 -11.43
N TYR A 101 1.37 -17.47 -11.09
CA TYR A 101 1.95 -16.21 -11.57
C TYR A 101 2.29 -15.23 -10.46
N GLY A 102 1.71 -15.37 -9.28
CA GLY A 102 1.89 -14.47 -8.15
C GLY A 102 2.98 -14.89 -7.17
N HIS A 103 3.00 -14.21 -6.06
CA HIS A 103 3.95 -14.46 -4.98
C HIS A 103 3.27 -15.14 -3.80
N GLU A 104 4.00 -15.95 -3.06
CA GLU A 104 3.48 -16.73 -1.93
C GLU A 104 4.32 -16.51 -0.67
N ASN A 105 3.67 -16.64 0.49
CA ASN A 105 4.29 -16.56 1.81
C ASN A 105 5.23 -15.35 1.96
N MET A 106 4.67 -14.16 1.73
CA MET A 106 5.38 -12.89 1.86
C MET A 106 5.11 -12.29 3.25
N GLN A 107 6.17 -11.97 3.99
CA GLN A 107 6.11 -11.33 5.29
C GLN A 107 6.92 -10.03 5.26
N ILE A 108 6.28 -8.91 5.57
CA ILE A 108 6.93 -7.59 5.70
C ILE A 108 6.65 -7.11 7.12
N ARG A 109 7.67 -7.08 7.99
CA ARG A 109 7.44 -6.84 9.40
C ARG A 109 8.56 -6.07 10.11
N ASN A 110 8.18 -5.32 11.14
CA ASN A 110 9.13 -4.57 11.97
C ASN A 110 10.01 -3.60 11.17
N ASN A 111 9.50 -3.04 10.07
CA ASN A 111 10.24 -2.08 9.27
C ASN A 111 9.82 -0.66 9.61
N TYR A 112 10.73 0.29 9.45
CA TYR A 112 10.46 1.71 9.56
C TYR A 112 10.79 2.39 8.23
N VAL A 113 9.79 2.98 7.59
CA VAL A 113 9.93 3.81 6.39
C VAL A 113 9.66 5.25 6.77
N LYS A 114 10.63 6.13 6.53
CA LYS A 114 10.50 7.55 6.80
C LYS A 114 10.88 8.39 5.59
N GLU A 115 10.05 9.40 5.30
CA GLU A 115 10.33 10.33 4.20
C GLU A 115 10.57 9.62 2.86
N ALA A 116 9.69 8.66 2.50
CA ALA A 116 9.64 8.17 1.13
C ALA A 116 8.92 9.18 0.24
N GLY A 117 9.49 9.49 -0.91
CA GLY A 117 8.94 10.50 -1.82
C GLY A 117 7.57 10.13 -2.39
N GLY A 118 7.29 8.84 -2.49
CA GLY A 118 5.98 8.27 -2.84
C GLY A 118 5.47 7.32 -1.77
N ASP A 119 5.17 6.09 -2.15
CA ASP A 119 4.52 5.10 -1.28
C ASP A 119 5.42 4.56 -0.17
N GLY A 120 4.84 4.24 0.98
CA GLY A 120 5.56 3.67 2.11
C GLY A 120 5.88 2.19 1.92
N ILE A 121 4.91 1.29 2.15
CA ILE A 121 5.11 -0.16 2.09
C ILE A 121 4.00 -0.81 1.26
N THR A 122 4.39 -1.56 0.22
CA THR A 122 3.44 -2.15 -0.72
C THR A 122 3.83 -3.58 -1.12
N PRO A 123 3.18 -4.62 -0.58
CA PRO A 123 3.17 -5.94 -1.19
C PRO A 123 2.33 -5.92 -2.47
N MET A 124 2.77 -6.66 -3.49
CA MET A 124 2.10 -6.69 -4.78
C MET A 124 1.92 -8.11 -5.28
N TYR A 125 0.77 -8.40 -5.91
CA TYR A 125 0.47 -9.67 -6.57
C TYR A 125 0.76 -10.89 -5.69
N ALA A 126 0.51 -10.79 -4.39
CA ALA A 126 0.80 -11.81 -3.41
C ALA A 126 -0.47 -12.48 -2.86
N LEU A 127 -0.39 -13.78 -2.65
CA LEU A 127 -1.41 -14.57 -1.96
C LEU A 127 -1.11 -14.55 -0.46
N ARG A 128 -2.06 -14.07 0.34
CA ARG A 128 -2.02 -14.00 1.80
C ARG A 128 -0.73 -13.34 2.33
N PRO A 129 -0.31 -12.16 1.82
CA PRO A 129 0.84 -11.48 2.40
C PRO A 129 0.51 -11.02 3.82
N LEU A 130 1.50 -11.15 4.71
CA LEU A 130 1.42 -10.63 6.09
C LEU A 130 2.29 -9.38 6.21
N VAL A 131 1.65 -8.26 6.58
CA VAL A 131 2.31 -6.97 6.81
C VAL A 131 2.02 -6.52 8.23
N GLU A 132 3.01 -6.61 9.12
CA GLU A 132 2.76 -6.35 10.53
C GLU A 132 3.89 -5.60 11.24
N HIS A 133 3.51 -4.82 12.27
CA HIS A 133 4.47 -4.09 13.10
C HIS A 133 5.40 -3.16 12.29
N ASN A 134 4.91 -2.59 11.19
CA ASN A 134 5.67 -1.61 10.42
C ASN A 134 5.22 -0.20 10.75
N MET A 135 6.11 0.75 10.51
CA MET A 135 5.81 2.18 10.56
C MET A 135 6.12 2.85 9.23
N ALA A 136 5.20 3.69 8.76
CA ALA A 136 5.42 4.61 7.64
C ALA A 136 5.16 6.05 8.12
N ASP A 137 6.17 6.90 8.06
CA ASP A 137 6.17 8.25 8.59
C ASP A 137 6.56 9.25 7.50
N SER A 138 5.75 10.27 7.31
CA SER A 138 6.02 11.38 6.37
C SER A 138 6.25 10.89 4.93
N VAL A 139 5.49 9.92 4.47
CA VAL A 139 5.58 9.40 3.09
C VAL A 139 4.79 10.27 2.10
N ALA A 140 4.95 10.02 0.81
CA ALA A 140 4.45 10.86 -0.30
C ALA A 140 5.02 12.30 -0.27
N CYS A 141 6.17 12.51 0.36
CA CYS A 141 6.70 13.84 0.65
C CYS A 141 7.30 14.56 -0.58
N GLU A 142 7.52 13.90 -1.70
CA GLU A 142 8.05 14.49 -2.94
C GLU A 142 6.99 14.60 -4.06
N ILE A 143 5.75 14.15 -3.85
CA ILE A 143 4.70 14.24 -4.86
C ILE A 143 4.10 15.63 -4.85
N ASN A 144 4.10 16.28 -6.01
CA ASN A 144 3.52 17.61 -6.20
C ASN A 144 2.67 17.65 -7.47
N ASP A 145 1.36 17.63 -7.30
CA ASP A 145 0.38 17.65 -8.38
C ASP A 145 0.50 18.85 -9.32
N ARG A 146 1.05 19.98 -8.82
CA ARG A 146 1.18 21.22 -9.60
C ARG A 146 2.33 21.17 -10.59
N ILE A 147 3.34 20.35 -10.32
CA ILE A 147 4.52 20.22 -11.20
C ILE A 147 4.28 19.18 -12.26
N TYR A 148 3.49 18.16 -11.95
CA TYR A 148 3.28 17.03 -12.85
C TYR A 148 2.00 17.20 -13.66
N CYS A 149 2.13 17.60 -14.92
CA CYS A 149 1.02 17.99 -15.78
C CYS A 149 0.84 17.09 -17.01
N GLU A 150 1.64 16.03 -17.20
CA GLU A 150 1.57 15.19 -18.39
C GLU A 150 0.29 14.34 -18.41
N PRO A 151 -0.48 14.37 -19.50
CA PRO A 151 -1.63 13.49 -19.67
C PRO A 151 -1.19 12.02 -19.72
N GLY A 152 -1.82 11.17 -18.93
CA GLY A 152 -1.56 9.72 -18.92
C GLY A 152 -0.69 9.23 -17.78
N ASP A 153 0.07 10.08 -17.10
CA ASP A 153 0.93 9.70 -15.98
C ASP A 153 0.23 9.76 -14.61
N ARG A 154 -1.06 9.42 -14.59
CA ARG A 154 -1.88 9.39 -13.38
C ARG A 154 -1.22 8.57 -12.26
N MET A 155 -0.57 7.48 -12.61
CA MET A 155 0.06 6.56 -11.66
C MET A 155 1.17 7.21 -10.83
N GLY A 156 1.91 8.16 -11.39
CA GLY A 156 2.96 8.85 -10.66
C GLY A 156 2.47 9.85 -9.61
N LYS A 157 1.20 10.27 -9.70
CA LYS A 157 0.61 11.30 -8.83
C LYS A 157 -0.07 10.74 -7.58
N VAL A 158 -0.15 9.44 -7.46
CA VAL A 158 -0.86 8.75 -6.38
C VAL A 158 0.12 8.01 -5.48
N ALA A 159 -0.07 8.11 -4.17
CA ALA A 159 0.69 7.40 -3.16
C ALA A 159 -0.08 7.32 -1.84
N ALA A 160 0.15 6.24 -1.10
CA ALA A 160 -0.40 6.00 0.21
C ALA A 160 0.65 5.43 1.18
N GLY A 161 0.28 5.30 2.46
CA GLY A 161 1.18 4.84 3.50
C GLY A 161 1.54 3.35 3.37
N ILE A 162 0.65 2.46 3.79
CA ILE A 162 0.86 1.00 3.77
C ILE A 162 -0.34 0.33 3.11
N TRP A 163 -0.12 -0.34 1.98
CA TRP A 163 -1.21 -0.82 1.16
C TRP A 163 -0.84 -2.00 0.23
N PRO A 164 -1.77 -2.92 -0.12
CA PRO A 164 -1.53 -3.97 -1.11
C PRO A 164 -1.84 -3.50 -2.53
N TRP A 165 -1.19 -4.06 -3.52
CA TRP A 165 -1.63 -3.94 -4.90
C TRP A 165 -1.92 -5.32 -5.49
N LYS A 166 -3.20 -5.56 -5.89
CA LYS A 166 -3.65 -6.82 -6.48
C LYS A 166 -3.24 -8.05 -5.66
N CYS A 167 -3.38 -7.97 -4.34
CA CYS A 167 -3.19 -9.11 -3.45
C CYS A 167 -4.52 -9.81 -3.16
N LYS A 168 -4.45 -11.07 -2.71
CA LYS A 168 -5.60 -11.82 -2.22
C LYS A 168 -5.40 -12.18 -0.76
N ASP A 169 -6.46 -12.00 0.05
CA ASP A 169 -6.51 -12.32 1.47
C ASP A 169 -5.31 -11.72 2.24
N ALA A 170 -4.93 -10.48 1.90
CA ALA A 170 -3.82 -9.78 2.55
C ALA A 170 -4.16 -9.39 3.98
N LEU A 171 -3.24 -9.59 4.92
CA LEU A 171 -3.41 -9.20 6.32
C LEU A 171 -2.41 -8.11 6.71
N PHE A 172 -2.95 -6.96 7.11
CA PHE A 172 -2.21 -5.81 7.65
C PHE A 172 -2.59 -5.61 9.10
N ARG A 173 -1.66 -5.76 10.03
CA ARG A 173 -1.97 -5.59 11.45
C ARG A 173 -0.83 -4.96 12.24
N TYR A 174 -1.22 -4.25 13.30
CA TYR A 174 -0.27 -3.60 14.21
C TYR A 174 0.71 -2.65 13.49
N ASN A 175 0.28 -2.07 12.36
CA ASN A 175 1.09 -1.08 11.65
C ASN A 175 0.71 0.33 12.11
N GLU A 176 1.63 1.25 11.96
CA GLU A 176 1.45 2.67 12.21
C GLU A 176 1.75 3.49 10.96
N VAL A 177 0.86 4.43 10.63
CA VAL A 177 1.07 5.35 9.52
C VAL A 177 0.77 6.77 9.96
N THR A 178 1.77 7.63 9.82
CA THR A 178 1.67 9.04 10.23
C THR A 178 2.13 9.99 9.14
N ASP A 179 1.47 11.16 9.07
CA ASP A 179 1.90 12.28 8.25
C ASP A 179 2.08 11.97 6.75
N THR A 180 1.27 11.08 6.18
CA THR A 180 1.24 10.88 4.72
C THR A 180 0.78 12.16 4.04
N ARG A 181 1.57 12.68 3.09
CA ARG A 181 1.30 13.95 2.45
C ARG A 181 0.21 13.85 1.39
N LEU A 182 -0.57 14.93 1.26
CA LEU A 182 -1.67 15.01 0.31
C LEU A 182 -1.16 14.93 -1.13
N ASN A 183 -1.79 14.06 -1.84
CA ASN A 183 -1.71 13.90 -3.29
C ASN A 183 -3.13 13.55 -3.78
N GLN A 184 -3.31 12.87 -4.91
CA GLN A 184 -4.65 12.41 -5.26
C GLN A 184 -5.21 11.44 -4.20
N ASP A 185 -4.36 10.62 -3.60
CA ASP A 185 -4.70 9.67 -2.52
C ASP A 185 -4.30 10.24 -1.15
N GLY A 186 -3.09 10.00 -0.68
CA GLY A 186 -2.55 10.56 0.58
C GLY A 186 -3.09 9.91 1.85
N MET A 187 -3.66 8.71 1.75
CA MET A 187 -4.23 7.96 2.86
C MET A 187 -3.16 7.22 3.65
N ALA A 188 -3.47 6.90 4.92
CA ALA A 188 -2.64 5.97 5.68
C ALA A 188 -2.68 4.57 5.07
N TYR A 189 -3.87 4.06 4.81
CA TYR A 189 -4.13 2.72 4.28
C TYR A 189 -4.96 2.79 3.01
N ASP A 190 -4.74 1.85 2.08
CA ASP A 190 -5.47 1.78 0.84
C ASP A 190 -5.67 0.31 0.43
N ALA A 191 -6.89 -0.18 0.39
CA ALA A 191 -7.19 -1.50 -0.16
C ALA A 191 -7.38 -1.37 -1.68
N ASP A 192 -6.25 -1.40 -2.42
CA ASP A 192 -6.28 -1.16 -3.88
C ASP A 192 -6.38 -2.45 -4.69
N SER A 193 -7.49 -2.54 -5.44
CA SER A 193 -7.71 -3.56 -6.46
C SER A 193 -7.45 -5.00 -5.96
N GLY A 194 -7.64 -5.25 -4.67
CA GLY A 194 -7.42 -6.53 -4.00
C GLY A 194 -8.73 -7.21 -3.62
N ASP A 195 -8.64 -8.49 -3.29
CA ASP A 195 -9.76 -9.33 -2.90
C ASP A 195 -9.51 -9.86 -1.47
N GLY A 196 -10.32 -9.43 -0.50
CA GLY A 196 -10.26 -9.89 0.87
C GLY A 196 -9.13 -9.29 1.71
N THR A 197 -8.72 -8.04 1.47
CA THR A 197 -7.75 -7.36 2.33
C THR A 197 -8.34 -7.08 3.71
N VAL A 198 -7.60 -7.42 4.76
CA VAL A 198 -7.95 -7.14 6.15
C VAL A 198 -6.92 -6.21 6.77
N TYR A 199 -7.40 -5.07 7.27
CA TYR A 199 -6.66 -4.18 8.16
C TYR A 199 -7.18 -4.35 9.58
N GLU A 200 -6.38 -4.82 10.52
CA GLU A 200 -6.79 -4.99 11.92
C GLU A 200 -5.77 -4.45 12.91
N SER A 201 -6.25 -3.80 13.94
CA SER A 201 -5.43 -3.30 15.04
C SER A 201 -4.28 -2.37 14.59
N ASN A 202 -4.51 -1.57 13.54
CA ASN A 202 -3.55 -0.59 13.06
C ASN A 202 -3.86 0.80 13.65
N TYR A 203 -2.87 1.69 13.58
CA TYR A 203 -2.97 3.06 14.00
C TYR A 203 -2.66 4.01 12.85
N SER A 204 -3.44 5.09 12.71
CA SER A 204 -3.16 6.18 11.77
C SER A 204 -3.24 7.53 12.45
N ARG A 205 -2.41 8.49 12.01
CA ARG A 205 -2.41 9.84 12.57
C ARG A 205 -1.99 10.89 11.54
N GLN A 206 -2.79 11.96 11.48
CA GLN A 206 -2.47 13.19 10.72
C GLN A 206 -2.13 12.95 9.25
N ASN A 207 -2.69 11.93 8.63
CA ASN A 207 -2.54 11.70 7.21
C ASN A 207 -3.43 12.68 6.44
N GLU A 208 -2.84 13.43 5.52
CA GLU A 208 -3.51 14.54 4.84
C GLU A 208 -4.64 14.07 3.91
N GLY A 209 -4.57 12.86 3.37
CA GLY A 209 -5.62 12.23 2.57
C GLY A 209 -6.69 11.50 3.36
N GLY A 210 -6.43 11.17 4.63
CA GLY A 210 -7.35 10.43 5.49
C GLY A 210 -6.79 9.11 6.02
N CYS A 211 -7.66 8.31 6.67
CA CYS A 211 -7.26 7.06 7.28
C CYS A 211 -7.20 5.91 6.28
N VAL A 212 -8.34 5.56 5.65
CA VAL A 212 -8.40 4.39 4.77
C VAL A 212 -9.18 4.68 3.48
N MET A 213 -8.68 4.16 2.37
CA MET A 213 -9.37 4.09 1.08
C MET A 213 -9.64 2.64 0.70
N PHE A 214 -10.76 2.43 -0.01
CA PHE A 214 -11.07 1.17 -0.69
C PHE A 214 -11.13 1.50 -2.17
N CYS A 215 -10.03 1.23 -2.88
CA CYS A 215 -9.77 1.86 -4.17
C CYS A 215 -10.42 1.11 -5.33
N LEU A 216 -11.51 1.69 -5.83
CA LEU A 216 -12.23 1.35 -7.04
C LEU A 216 -13.05 0.04 -6.96
N GLN A 217 -13.73 -0.26 -8.05
CA GLN A 217 -14.66 -1.39 -8.19
C GLN A 217 -14.00 -2.77 -8.07
N GLU A 218 -12.69 -2.84 -8.24
CA GLU A 218 -11.93 -4.09 -8.11
C GLU A 218 -11.44 -4.36 -6.68
N ALA A 219 -11.66 -3.45 -5.75
CA ALA A 219 -11.37 -3.63 -4.33
C ALA A 219 -12.59 -4.24 -3.64
N ILE A 220 -12.62 -5.56 -3.48
CA ILE A 220 -13.79 -6.30 -2.97
C ILE A 220 -13.48 -7.08 -1.69
N HIS A 221 -14.53 -7.38 -0.89
CA HIS A 221 -14.47 -8.19 0.33
C HIS A 221 -13.48 -7.67 1.36
N ASN A 222 -13.20 -6.35 1.36
CA ASN A 222 -12.19 -5.77 2.25
C ASN A 222 -12.78 -5.43 3.61
N THR A 223 -11.99 -5.63 4.67
CA THR A 223 -12.38 -5.37 6.05
C THR A 223 -11.37 -4.47 6.74
N PHE A 224 -11.88 -3.43 7.40
CA PHE A 224 -11.10 -2.54 8.27
C PHE A 224 -11.67 -2.65 9.68
N ARG A 225 -10.96 -3.30 10.62
CA ARG A 225 -11.49 -3.60 11.96
C ARG A 225 -10.51 -3.34 13.09
N ASP A 226 -11.04 -3.00 14.25
CA ASP A 226 -10.26 -2.80 15.48
C ASP A 226 -9.13 -1.76 15.32
N ASN A 227 -9.23 -0.82 14.37
CA ASN A 227 -8.23 0.19 14.11
C ASN A 227 -8.52 1.49 14.88
N ILE A 228 -7.47 2.29 15.05
CA ILE A 228 -7.58 3.63 15.63
C ILE A 228 -7.05 4.65 14.61
N SER A 229 -7.91 5.59 14.21
CA SER A 229 -7.56 6.77 13.43
C SER A 229 -7.56 8.00 14.35
N TYR A 230 -6.48 8.75 14.37
CA TYR A 230 -6.37 9.94 15.19
C TYR A 230 -6.02 11.16 14.34
N ASP A 231 -6.98 12.07 14.21
CA ASP A 231 -6.77 13.38 13.59
C ASP A 231 -6.28 13.30 12.13
N ASP A 232 -6.77 12.30 11.37
CA ASP A 232 -6.54 12.25 9.94
C ASP A 232 -7.33 13.34 9.22
N LEU A 233 -6.74 14.03 8.22
CA LEU A 233 -7.14 15.39 7.86
C LEU A 233 -8.09 15.49 6.65
N GLY A 234 -7.94 14.66 5.65
CA GLY A 234 -8.69 14.76 4.38
C GLY A 234 -10.12 14.21 4.44
N GLY A 235 -10.45 13.55 5.51
CA GLY A 235 -11.62 12.72 5.73
C GLY A 235 -11.18 11.40 6.34
N THR A 236 -12.06 10.69 7.03
CA THR A 236 -11.65 9.45 7.70
C THR A 236 -11.57 8.30 6.71
N ILE A 237 -12.60 8.13 5.89
CA ILE A 237 -12.67 7.02 4.92
C ILE A 237 -12.93 7.54 3.51
N SER A 238 -12.49 6.77 2.52
CA SER A 238 -12.76 6.98 1.10
C SER A 238 -13.25 5.68 0.47
N PRO A 239 -14.55 5.49 0.28
CA PRO A 239 -15.08 4.28 -0.34
C PRO A 239 -14.77 4.16 -1.83
N SER A 240 -14.54 5.27 -2.54
CA SER A 240 -13.99 5.35 -3.90
C SER A 240 -14.48 4.28 -4.89
N GLU A 241 -15.79 4.21 -5.09
CA GLU A 241 -16.49 3.26 -5.98
C GLU A 241 -16.40 1.76 -5.58
N ASN A 242 -15.80 1.44 -4.43
CA ASN A 242 -15.77 0.08 -3.93
C ASN A 242 -17.20 -0.43 -3.59
N PRO A 243 -17.51 -1.72 -3.85
CA PRO A 243 -18.88 -2.22 -3.71
C PRO A 243 -19.28 -2.67 -2.31
N ASP A 244 -18.34 -3.09 -1.44
CA ASP A 244 -18.70 -3.93 -0.30
C ASP A 244 -17.77 -3.86 0.94
N ALA A 245 -17.11 -2.75 1.19
CA ALA A 245 -16.21 -2.63 2.35
C ALA A 245 -16.94 -2.82 3.69
N LEU A 246 -16.30 -3.51 4.64
CA LEU A 246 -16.75 -3.64 6.02
C LEU A 246 -15.85 -2.85 6.96
N LEU A 247 -16.44 -1.91 7.71
CA LEU A 247 -15.81 -1.20 8.82
C LEU A 247 -16.37 -1.76 10.12
N GLN A 248 -15.52 -2.24 11.04
CA GLN A 248 -16.00 -2.88 12.26
C GLN A 248 -15.15 -2.57 13.48
N ASP A 249 -15.79 -2.20 14.58
CA ASP A 249 -15.17 -1.99 15.89
C ASP A 249 -13.99 -0.98 15.89
N ASN A 250 -13.98 -0.02 14.95
CA ASN A 250 -12.94 0.99 14.86
C ASN A 250 -13.25 2.20 15.74
N VAL A 251 -12.20 2.96 16.09
CA VAL A 251 -12.32 4.24 16.77
C VAL A 251 -11.67 5.35 15.93
N TYR A 252 -12.45 6.35 15.56
CA TYR A 252 -12.03 7.48 14.76
C TYR A 252 -12.11 8.76 15.59
N TYR A 253 -10.96 9.35 15.89
CA TYR A 253 -10.87 10.69 16.50
C TYR A 253 -10.78 11.72 15.38
N VAL A 254 -11.86 12.47 15.16
CA VAL A 254 -12.01 13.35 14.00
C VAL A 254 -12.01 14.80 14.44
N ARG A 255 -11.18 15.60 13.82
CA ARG A 255 -11.12 17.04 14.04
C ARG A 255 -12.42 17.71 13.59
N ARG A 256 -12.91 18.69 14.36
CA ARG A 256 -14.12 19.43 14.02
C ARG A 256 -14.05 20.01 12.61
N GLY A 257 -15.09 19.72 11.81
CA GLY A 257 -15.23 20.17 10.42
C GLY A 257 -14.55 19.29 9.37
N VAL A 258 -13.81 18.27 9.75
CA VAL A 258 -13.31 17.23 8.84
C VAL A 258 -14.45 16.23 8.59
N PRO A 259 -14.80 15.91 7.33
CA PRO A 259 -15.88 14.98 7.05
C PRO A 259 -15.46 13.54 7.36
N PHE A 260 -16.41 12.71 7.78
CA PHE A 260 -16.14 11.28 7.96
C PHE A 260 -15.81 10.60 6.61
N VAL A 261 -16.61 10.85 5.58
CA VAL A 261 -16.35 10.40 4.21
C VAL A 261 -15.64 11.52 3.44
N ARG A 262 -14.50 11.22 2.86
CA ARG A 262 -13.72 12.19 2.06
C ARG A 262 -14.53 12.67 0.86
N LYS A 263 -14.60 13.98 0.67
CA LYS A 263 -15.27 14.60 -0.48
C LYS A 263 -14.60 14.17 -1.79
N ASN A 264 -15.41 13.96 -2.81
CA ASN A 264 -15.00 13.53 -4.16
C ASN A 264 -14.43 12.09 -4.24
N MET A 265 -14.54 11.32 -3.16
CA MET A 265 -14.17 9.90 -3.13
C MET A 265 -15.24 9.07 -2.39
N ASP A 266 -16.49 9.50 -2.51
CA ASP A 266 -17.66 9.03 -1.78
C ASP A 266 -18.57 8.08 -2.60
N GLY A 267 -18.18 7.76 -3.83
CA GLY A 267 -19.00 7.00 -4.79
C GLY A 267 -19.13 5.50 -4.56
N GLY A 268 -18.63 4.95 -3.43
CA GLY A 268 -18.67 3.53 -3.12
C GLY A 268 -19.65 3.16 -2.01
N SER A 269 -19.65 1.89 -1.64
CA SER A 269 -20.48 1.32 -0.58
C SER A 269 -19.64 0.75 0.55
N PHE A 270 -20.13 0.88 1.77
CA PHE A 270 -19.55 0.25 2.95
C PHE A 270 -20.60 -0.04 4.01
N THR A 271 -20.32 -1.01 4.86
CA THR A 271 -21.13 -1.32 6.04
C THR A 271 -20.33 -0.96 7.29
N GLN A 272 -20.98 -0.31 8.26
CA GLN A 272 -20.38 -0.02 9.57
C GLN A 272 -21.03 -0.86 10.67
N VAL A 273 -20.19 -1.45 11.53
CA VAL A 273 -20.62 -2.23 12.69
C VAL A 273 -19.80 -1.79 13.91
N ASN A 274 -20.47 -1.27 14.93
CA ASN A 274 -19.88 -0.84 16.21
C ASN A 274 -18.73 0.19 16.13
N ASP A 275 -18.57 0.88 15.02
CA ASP A 275 -17.58 1.94 14.88
C ASP A 275 -17.93 3.14 15.81
N ARG A 276 -16.91 3.79 16.35
CA ARG A 276 -17.06 4.98 17.19
C ARG A 276 -16.36 6.17 16.54
N VAL A 277 -17.09 7.27 16.36
CA VAL A 277 -16.53 8.55 15.94
C VAL A 277 -16.52 9.49 17.13
N VAL A 278 -15.38 10.04 17.47
CA VAL A 278 -15.14 10.98 18.57
C VAL A 278 -14.66 12.31 17.99
N GLU A 279 -15.46 13.35 18.16
CA GLU A 279 -15.05 14.70 17.72
C GLU A 279 -13.98 15.27 18.66
N LEU A 280 -12.88 15.74 18.08
CA LEU A 280 -11.83 16.47 18.80
C LEU A 280 -12.21 17.93 18.96
N ASP A 281 -11.89 18.51 20.12
CA ASP A 281 -12.30 19.88 20.51
C ASP A 281 -11.49 20.99 19.80
N PHE A 282 -10.80 20.71 18.73
CA PHE A 282 -10.08 21.70 17.96
C PHE A 282 -10.47 21.67 16.48
N ALA A 283 -10.51 22.84 15.86
CA ALA A 283 -10.76 22.98 14.43
C ALA A 283 -9.46 22.82 13.63
N PRO A 284 -9.55 22.49 12.33
CA PRO A 284 -8.40 22.51 11.44
C PRO A 284 -7.73 23.89 11.46
N ASP A 285 -6.40 23.92 11.45
CA ASP A 285 -5.67 25.14 11.18
C ASP A 285 -6.06 25.66 9.79
N LYS A 286 -6.28 26.98 9.68
CA LYS A 286 -6.76 27.61 8.44
C LYS A 286 -5.66 27.74 7.40
#